data_d239fcf60febf633b84ab532337eaa2e
#
_entry.id   d239fcf60febf633b84ab532337eaa2e
#
_cell.length_a   1.000
_cell.length_b   1.000
_cell.length_c   1.000
_cell.angle_alpha   90.00
_cell.angle_beta   90.00
_cell.angle_gamma   90.00
#
_symmetry.space_group_name_H-M   'P 1'
#
loop_
_entity.id
_entity.type
_entity.pdbx_description
1 polymer ?
#
loop_
_entity_poly.entity_id
_entity_poly.type
_entity_poly.pdbx_seq_one_letter_code
_entity_poly.pdbx_strand_id
1 'polypeptide(L)'
;PELKKLTKTEGQILIKLIYRNTGITTFDIVKQLRGGVRAFFYNTTAKFFSMNLKTGFNPKINIEDYFIEDIIQRGIRDNFLDYKKPHKSYDLFELRKIWKKKR
;
A
#
# COMPACT_ATOMS: atom_id res chain seq x y z
N PRO A 1 12.88 8.37 3.20
CA PRO A 1 13.84 7.35 2.76
C PRO A 1 13.98 7.35 1.24
N GLU A 2 15.17 7.08 0.77
CA GLU A 2 15.40 6.98 -0.65
C GLU A 2 14.77 5.70 -1.20
N LEU A 3 14.05 5.83 -2.31
CA LEU A 3 13.40 4.69 -2.95
C LEU A 3 14.38 3.58 -3.33
N LYS A 4 15.61 3.96 -3.67
CA LYS A 4 16.64 3.00 -4.07
C LYS A 4 17.04 2.03 -2.95
N LYS A 5 16.80 2.40 -1.70
CA LYS A 5 17.15 1.58 -0.54
C LYS A 5 16.06 0.59 -0.14
N LEU A 6 14.85 0.73 -0.70
CA LEU A 6 13.76 -0.18 -0.40
C LEU A 6 13.96 -1.51 -1.09
N THR A 7 13.59 -2.59 -0.42
CA THR A 7 13.46 -3.89 -1.07
C THR A 7 12.22 -3.87 -1.97
N LYS A 8 12.12 -4.86 -2.87
CA LYS A 8 10.93 -5.00 -3.72
C LYS A 8 9.67 -5.17 -2.87
N THR A 9 9.72 -5.98 -1.81
CA THR A 9 8.59 -6.18 -0.91
C THR A 9 8.18 -4.89 -0.21
N GLU A 10 9.15 -4.15 0.31
CA GLU A 10 8.87 -2.86 0.95
C GLU A 10 8.28 -1.87 -0.02
N GLY A 11 8.77 -1.85 -1.26
CA GLY A 11 8.24 -0.98 -2.31
C GLY A 11 6.79 -1.33 -2.66
N GLN A 12 6.46 -2.62 -2.74
CA GLN A 12 5.09 -3.05 -2.99
C GLN A 12 4.15 -2.66 -1.85
N ILE A 13 4.61 -2.80 -0.62
CA ILE A 13 3.83 -2.37 0.55
C ILE A 13 3.60 -0.86 0.50
N LEU A 14 4.64 -0.10 0.17
CA LEU A 14 4.51 1.36 0.04
C LEU A 14 3.44 1.74 -0.99
N ILE A 15 3.42 1.07 -2.15
CA ILE A 15 2.42 1.30 -3.18
C ILE A 15 1.01 1.05 -2.64
N LYS A 16 0.82 -0.01 -1.88
CA LYS A 16 -0.46 -0.32 -1.25
C LYS A 16 -0.85 0.73 -0.22
N LEU A 17 0.09 1.21 0.58
CA LEU A 17 -0.17 2.23 1.59
C LEU A 17 -0.55 3.57 0.96
N ILE A 18 0.08 3.94 -0.14
CA ILE A 18 -0.28 5.15 -0.87
C ILE A 18 -1.75 5.07 -1.31
N TYR A 19 -2.17 3.95 -1.89
CA TYR A 19 -3.56 3.79 -2.30
C TYR A 19 -4.51 3.78 -1.09
N ARG A 20 -4.13 3.07 -0.02
CA ARG A 20 -4.95 3.02 1.19
C ARG A 20 -5.25 4.41 1.74
N ASN A 21 -4.25 5.28 1.73
CA ASN A 21 -4.38 6.61 2.32
C ASN A 21 -4.97 7.66 1.39
N THR A 22 -4.76 7.52 0.09
CA THR A 22 -5.15 8.56 -0.88
C THR A 22 -6.31 8.16 -1.80
N GLY A 23 -6.52 6.86 -1.99
CA GLY A 23 -7.48 6.37 -2.98
C GLY A 23 -6.98 6.48 -4.41
N ILE A 24 -5.72 6.85 -4.59
CA ILE A 24 -5.11 7.07 -5.91
C ILE A 24 -3.94 6.12 -6.05
N THR A 25 -3.80 5.47 -7.21
CA THR A 25 -2.67 4.57 -7.44
C THR A 25 -1.37 5.36 -7.54
N THR A 26 -0.28 4.70 -7.18
CA THR A 26 1.05 5.30 -7.35
C THR A 26 1.30 5.65 -8.81
N PHE A 27 0.80 4.83 -9.74
CA PHE A 27 0.91 5.11 -11.17
C PHE A 27 0.32 6.48 -11.52
N ASP A 28 -0.89 6.75 -11.04
CA ASP A 28 -1.57 8.02 -11.34
C ASP A 28 -0.89 9.21 -10.69
N ILE A 29 -0.31 9.04 -9.51
CA ILE A 29 0.46 10.08 -8.84
C ILE A 29 1.72 10.39 -9.62
N VAL A 30 2.50 9.35 -9.97
CA VAL A 30 3.76 9.51 -10.70
C VAL A 30 3.54 10.12 -12.08
N LYS A 31 2.43 9.76 -12.73
CA LYS A 31 2.08 10.29 -14.04
C LYS A 31 1.92 11.81 -14.04
N GLN A 32 1.55 12.39 -12.91
CA GLN A 32 1.37 13.82 -12.75
C GLN A 32 2.67 14.56 -12.44
N LEU A 33 3.73 13.84 -12.11
CA LEU A 33 5.02 14.44 -11.83
C LEU A 33 5.71 14.85 -13.13
N ARG A 34 6.59 15.83 -13.03
CA ARG A 34 7.40 16.27 -14.17
C ARG A 34 8.23 15.09 -14.69
N GLY A 35 8.09 14.80 -15.98
CA GLY A 35 8.73 13.64 -16.61
C GLY A 35 7.95 12.34 -16.47
N GLY A 36 6.92 12.30 -15.58
CA GLY A 36 6.00 11.19 -15.46
C GLY A 36 6.65 9.89 -15.05
N VAL A 37 6.01 8.78 -15.46
CA VAL A 37 6.43 7.41 -15.13
C VAL A 37 7.85 7.13 -15.64
N ARG A 38 8.19 7.64 -16.81
CA ARG A 38 9.51 7.42 -17.40
C ARG A 38 10.61 8.00 -16.51
N ALA A 39 10.45 9.22 -16.04
CA ALA A 39 11.43 9.85 -15.16
C ALA A 39 11.52 9.11 -13.82
N PHE A 40 10.40 8.65 -13.31
CA PHE A 40 10.38 7.87 -12.08
C PHE A 40 11.25 6.62 -12.20
N PHE A 41 11.04 5.82 -13.26
CA PHE A 41 11.82 4.59 -13.46
C PHE A 41 13.28 4.87 -13.78
N TYR A 42 13.57 5.98 -14.45
CA TYR A 42 14.95 6.37 -14.73
C TYR A 42 15.74 6.59 -13.43
N ASN A 43 15.09 7.08 -12.38
CA ASN A 43 15.72 7.43 -11.12
C ASN A 43 15.60 6.33 -10.04
N THR A 44 15.11 5.15 -10.41
CA THR A 44 14.98 4.03 -9.48
C THR A 44 15.83 2.84 -9.93
N THR A 45 15.92 1.82 -9.06
CA THR A 45 16.67 0.62 -9.42
C THR A 45 15.83 -0.33 -10.28
N ALA A 46 16.49 -1.24 -11.00
CA ALA A 46 15.81 -2.19 -11.89
C ALA A 46 14.74 -3.04 -11.19
N LYS A 47 14.89 -3.32 -9.90
CA LYS A 47 13.90 -4.10 -9.16
C LYS A 47 12.52 -3.44 -9.11
N PHE A 48 12.46 -2.11 -9.27
CA PHE A 48 11.18 -1.40 -9.28
C PHE A 48 10.44 -1.54 -10.61
N PHE A 49 11.13 -1.92 -11.70
CA PHE A 49 10.48 -2.15 -12.98
C PHE A 49 9.48 -3.30 -12.96
N SER A 50 9.69 -4.28 -12.06
CA SER A 50 8.79 -5.43 -11.94
C SER A 50 7.60 -5.18 -11.03
N MET A 51 7.55 -4.02 -10.36
CA MET A 51 6.44 -3.69 -9.49
C MET A 51 5.28 -3.10 -10.26
N ASN A 52 4.06 -3.44 -9.83
CA ASN A 52 2.86 -2.89 -10.44
C ASN A 52 2.43 -1.62 -9.72
N LEU A 53 2.73 -0.47 -10.31
CA LEU A 53 2.36 0.82 -9.74
C LEU A 53 0.86 1.06 -9.73
N LYS A 54 0.09 0.25 -10.46
CA LYS A 54 -1.38 0.35 -10.51
C LYS A 54 -2.06 -0.45 -9.41
N THR A 55 -1.30 -1.10 -8.55
CA THR A 55 -1.85 -1.89 -7.46
C THR A 55 -2.66 -1.01 -6.52
N GLY A 56 -3.89 -1.44 -6.21
CA GLY A 56 -4.74 -0.80 -5.22
C GLY A 56 -4.60 -1.49 -3.87
N PHE A 57 -5.65 -1.35 -3.06
CA PHE A 57 -5.68 -1.92 -1.72
C PHE A 57 -7.10 -2.35 -1.41
N ASN A 58 -7.29 -3.65 -1.17
CA ASN A 58 -8.61 -4.17 -0.80
C ASN A 58 -8.48 -5.37 0.14
N PRO A 59 -8.54 -5.12 1.45
CA PRO A 59 -8.37 -6.19 2.44
C PRO A 59 -9.55 -7.18 2.49
N LYS A 60 -10.64 -6.92 1.78
CA LYS A 60 -11.77 -7.85 1.71
C LYS A 60 -11.50 -9.00 0.74
N ILE A 61 -10.66 -8.79 -0.26
CA ILE A 61 -10.39 -9.79 -1.30
C ILE A 61 -8.93 -10.21 -1.41
N ASN A 62 -8.01 -9.44 -0.85
CA ASN A 62 -6.58 -9.73 -0.90
C ASN A 62 -6.07 -9.97 0.52
N ILE A 63 -5.55 -11.17 0.77
CA ILE A 63 -5.13 -11.55 2.13
C ILE A 63 -3.93 -10.75 2.62
N GLU A 64 -3.01 -10.41 1.73
CA GLU A 64 -1.86 -9.59 2.11
C GLU A 64 -2.32 -8.19 2.56
N ASP A 65 -3.30 -7.63 1.86
CA ASP A 65 -3.89 -6.35 2.23
C ASP A 65 -4.60 -6.44 3.59
N TYR A 66 -5.26 -7.57 3.85
CA TYR A 66 -5.86 -7.81 5.15
C TYR A 66 -4.81 -7.84 6.26
N PHE A 67 -3.69 -8.51 6.05
CA PHE A 67 -2.62 -8.53 7.05
C PHE A 67 -2.04 -7.13 7.28
N ILE A 68 -1.86 -6.35 6.22
CA ILE A 68 -1.38 -4.97 6.33
C ILE A 68 -2.37 -4.13 7.14
N GLU A 69 -3.66 -4.23 6.85
CA GLU A 69 -4.69 -3.49 7.55
C GLU A 69 -4.73 -3.88 9.05
N ASP A 70 -4.61 -5.18 9.34
CA ASP A 70 -4.58 -5.68 10.70
C ASP A 70 -3.38 -5.11 11.48
N ILE A 71 -2.20 -5.13 10.88
CA ILE A 71 -0.99 -4.58 11.49
C ILE A 71 -1.13 -3.09 11.76
N ILE A 72 -1.66 -2.34 10.81
CA ILE A 72 -1.84 -0.89 10.96
C ILE A 72 -2.82 -0.58 12.09
N GLN A 73 -3.98 -1.22 12.09
CA GLN A 73 -5.00 -0.93 13.12
C GLN A 73 -4.53 -1.32 14.51
N ARG A 74 -3.84 -2.46 14.63
CA ARG A 74 -3.28 -2.85 15.92
C ARG A 74 -2.15 -1.93 16.36
N GLY A 75 -1.32 -1.48 15.42
CA GLY A 75 -0.25 -0.54 15.72
C GLY A 75 -0.78 0.81 16.21
N ILE A 76 -1.86 1.30 15.61
CA ILE A 76 -2.52 2.53 16.07
C ILE A 76 -3.13 2.33 17.46
N ARG A 77 -3.85 1.22 17.66
CA ARG A 77 -4.47 0.89 18.95
C ARG A 77 -3.44 0.83 20.08
N ASP A 78 -2.28 0.26 19.80
CA ASP A 78 -1.23 0.05 20.79
C ASP A 78 -0.21 1.20 20.82
N ASN A 79 -0.51 2.31 20.16
CA ASN A 79 0.29 3.55 20.14
C ASN A 79 1.69 3.40 19.51
N PHE A 80 1.90 2.40 18.66
CA PHE A 80 3.14 2.27 17.89
C PHE A 80 3.10 3.08 16.60
N LEU A 81 1.89 3.41 16.11
CA LEU A 81 1.68 4.18 14.89
C LEU A 81 0.71 5.31 15.15
N ASP A 82 0.94 6.45 14.49
CA ASP A 82 0.01 7.58 14.55
C ASP A 82 -1.18 7.32 13.63
N TYR A 83 -2.36 7.70 14.09
CA TYR A 83 -3.56 7.60 13.28
C TYR A 83 -3.50 8.57 12.10
N LYS A 84 -3.76 8.05 10.90
CA LYS A 84 -3.98 8.86 9.71
C LYS A 84 -5.26 8.35 9.05
N LYS A 85 -6.16 9.26 8.72
CA LYS A 85 -7.45 8.90 8.12
C LYS A 85 -7.20 8.25 6.75
N PRO A 86 -7.62 6.99 6.54
CA PRO A 86 -7.48 6.35 5.24
C PRO A 86 -8.52 6.88 4.26
N HIS A 87 -8.31 6.63 2.97
CA HIS A 87 -9.30 6.94 1.95
C HIS A 87 -10.61 6.21 2.23
N LYS A 88 -10.53 4.94 2.59
CA LYS A 88 -11.67 4.11 2.95
C LYS A 88 -11.37 3.40 4.26
N SER A 89 -12.29 3.50 5.21
CA SER A 89 -12.13 2.83 6.51
C SER A 89 -12.63 1.39 6.44
N TYR A 90 -11.96 0.50 7.14
CA TYR A 90 -12.34 -0.91 7.23
C TYR A 90 -12.53 -1.31 8.68
N ASP A 91 -13.58 -2.08 8.94
CA ASP A 91 -13.83 -2.68 10.24
C ASP A 91 -13.04 -3.99 10.34
N LEU A 92 -12.05 -4.03 11.22
CA LEU A 92 -11.19 -5.19 11.37
C LEU A 92 -11.97 -6.44 11.79
N PHE A 93 -13.02 -6.26 12.58
CA PHE A 93 -13.88 -7.37 12.98
C PHE A 93 -14.57 -8.03 11.78
N GLU A 94 -15.09 -7.21 10.85
CA GLU A 94 -15.67 -7.72 9.61
C GLU A 94 -14.63 -8.43 8.73
N LEU A 95 -13.43 -7.86 8.62
CA LEU A 95 -12.38 -8.47 7.83
C LEU A 95 -12.00 -9.84 8.38
N ARG A 96 -11.91 -9.97 9.69
CA ARG A 96 -11.62 -11.26 10.31
C ARG A 96 -12.70 -12.29 10.00
N LYS A 97 -13.98 -11.90 9.98
CA LYS A 97 -15.07 -12.79 9.61
C LYS A 97 -14.95 -13.27 8.17
N ILE A 98 -14.64 -12.34 7.25
CA ILE A 98 -14.50 -12.66 5.84
C ILE A 98 -13.41 -13.72 5.64
N TRP A 99 -12.24 -13.49 6.23
CA TRP A 99 -11.10 -14.37 6.02
C TRP A 99 -11.22 -15.68 6.79
N LYS A 100 -11.92 -15.70 7.91
CA LYS A 100 -12.22 -16.93 8.64
C LYS A 100 -13.10 -17.86 7.80
N LYS A 101 -14.08 -17.32 7.07
CA LYS A 101 -14.95 -18.11 6.21
C LYS A 101 -14.25 -18.67 4.99
N LYS A 102 -13.18 -18.03 4.53
CA LYS A 102 -12.44 -18.44 3.33
C LYS A 102 -11.40 -19.54 3.60
N ARG A 103 -11.18 -19.88 4.84
CA ARG A 103 -10.25 -20.96 5.21
C ARG A 103 -10.80 -22.33 4.91
#